data_1194da2643276fa0e3cf1b72b43b5948
#
_entry.id   1194da2643276fa0e3cf1b72b43b5948
#
_cell.length_a   1.000
_cell.length_b   1.000
_cell.length_c   1.000
_cell.angle_alpha   90.00
_cell.angle_beta   90.00
_cell.angle_gamma   90.00
#
_symmetry.space_group_name_H-M   'P 1'
#
loop_
_entity.id
_entity.type
_entity.pdbx_description
1 polymer ?
#
loop_
_entity_poly.entity_id
_entity_poly.type
_entity_poly.pdbx_seq_one_letter_code
_entity_poly.pdbx_strand_id
1 'polypeptide(L)'
;MFLMTGLEFILGTRAFTPPSRPDAITVGRRIVDREVVDGESPDSPFRAGETIYAHGSVAGQRGKFVEHVWSRDGVEVARHYLPIGADRRWRTWSRHQVTAGDYVVEIFAPDGSRLARHAFTAFPAPRSARRA
;
A
#
# COMPACT_ATOMS: atom_id res chain seq x y z
N MET A 1 4.30 -43.25 2.30
CA MET A 1 3.87 -42.76 2.15
C MET A 1 3.69 -42.24 2.28
N PHE A 2 3.72 -41.64 2.29
CA PHE A 2 3.28 -40.78 2.10
C PHE A 2 3.44 -40.33 1.73
N LEU A 3 3.81 -40.01 1.50
CA LEU A 3 3.63 -39.35 1.02
C LEU A 3 3.63 -38.95 0.63
N MET A 4 3.86 -38.84 0.40
CA MET A 4 3.51 -38.19 -0.15
C MET A 4 3.16 -37.74 -0.32
N THR A 5 3.33 -37.71 -0.34
CA THR A 5 2.72 -37.09 -0.68
C THR A 5 2.67 -36.47 -0.76
N GLY A 6 2.94 -36.34 -0.78
CA GLY A 6 2.62 -35.50 -1.18
C GLY A 6 3.02 -34.90 -1.47
N LEU A 7 3.37 -34.76 -1.63
CA LEU A 7 3.39 -34.21 -2.10
C LEU A 7 3.37 -33.75 -2.38
N GLU A 8 3.42 -33.74 -2.52
CA GLU A 8 3.02 -33.21 -2.93
C GLU A 8 2.98 -32.69 -2.98
N PHE A 9 3.39 -32.47 -3.01
CA PHE A 9 3.03 -31.78 -3.35
C PHE A 9 3.01 -31.44 -3.70
N ILE A 10 3.37 -31.46 -3.91
CA ILE A 10 2.96 -30.96 -4.50
C ILE A 10 2.88 -30.71 -4.79
N LEU A 11 3.17 -30.58 -4.98
CA LEU A 11 2.77 -30.15 -5.59
C LEU A 11 2.53 -29.94 -5.97
N GLY A 12 2.74 -29.98 -6.16
CA GLY A 12 2.15 -29.47 -6.86
C GLY A 12 2.09 -29.10 -7.27
N THR A 13 2.19 -29.15 -7.79
CA THR A 13 1.90 -28.70 -8.36
C THR A 13 1.75 -28.23 -8.69
N ARG A 14 1.78 -27.97 -8.91
CA ARG A 14 1.29 -27.32 -9.20
C ARG A 14 1.84 -26.63 -9.75
N ALA A 15 2.30 -26.59 -10.02
CA ALA A 15 2.62 -26.01 -10.50
C ALA A 15 3.01 -25.28 -10.80
N PHE A 16 3.33 -25.20 -11.21
CA PHE A 16 3.28 -24.47 -11.26
C PHE A 16 3.24 -23.40 -12.06
N THR A 17 2.51 -22.93 -12.27
CA THR A 17 2.21 -21.58 -12.67
C THR A 17 2.84 -20.60 -11.72
N PRO A 18 3.67 -19.70 -12.19
CA PRO A 18 4.22 -18.71 -11.29
C PRO A 18 3.08 -17.89 -10.70
N PRO A 19 3.13 -17.57 -9.44
CA PRO A 19 2.10 -16.74 -8.84
C PRO A 19 2.12 -15.36 -9.49
N SER A 20 0.96 -14.76 -9.66
CA SER A 20 0.92 -13.39 -10.12
C SER A 20 1.54 -12.51 -9.06
N ARG A 21 2.01 -11.34 -9.50
CA ARG A 21 2.54 -10.37 -8.55
C ARG A 21 1.45 -10.03 -7.56
N PRO A 22 1.71 -10.05 -6.27
CA PRO A 22 0.70 -9.69 -5.28
C PRO A 22 0.34 -8.21 -5.37
N ASP A 23 -0.86 -7.89 -4.94
CA ASP A 23 -1.25 -6.51 -4.79
C ASP A 23 -0.39 -5.88 -3.69
N ALA A 24 0.04 -4.65 -3.90
CA ALA A 24 1.00 -4.04 -2.99
C ALA A 24 0.81 -2.54 -2.93
N ILE A 25 1.25 -1.96 -1.82
CA ILE A 25 1.26 -0.52 -1.60
C ILE A 25 2.69 -0.08 -1.36
N THR A 26 3.08 1.00 -2.03
CA THR A 26 4.35 1.66 -1.80
C THR A 26 4.06 3.09 -1.37
N VAL A 27 4.78 3.60 -0.40
CA VAL A 27 4.59 4.97 0.08
C VAL A 27 5.87 5.78 -0.11
N GLY A 28 5.71 7.08 -0.35
CA GLY A 28 6.85 7.96 -0.54
C GLY A 28 6.40 9.42 -0.62
N ARG A 29 7.37 10.32 -0.77
CA ARG A 29 7.12 11.75 -0.71
C ARG A 29 6.77 12.36 -2.05
N ARG A 30 7.05 11.66 -3.15
CA ARG A 30 6.85 12.21 -4.50
C ARG A 30 6.43 11.12 -5.47
N ILE A 31 5.82 11.55 -6.55
CA ILE A 31 5.52 10.66 -7.67
C ILE A 31 6.30 11.16 -8.87
N VAL A 32 7.10 10.27 -9.47
CA VAL A 32 7.90 10.58 -10.66
C VAL A 32 7.63 9.47 -11.67
N ASP A 33 7.22 9.84 -12.87
CA ASP A 33 6.92 8.88 -13.93
C ASP A 33 5.96 7.79 -13.45
N ARG A 34 4.92 8.23 -12.72
CA ARG A 34 3.86 7.34 -12.22
C ARG A 34 4.35 6.33 -11.18
N GLU A 35 5.51 6.57 -10.62
CA GLU A 35 6.06 5.74 -9.56
C GLU A 35 6.23 6.57 -8.30
N VAL A 36 5.95 5.98 -7.16
CA VAL A 36 6.23 6.64 -5.90
C VAL A 36 7.70 6.48 -5.58
N VAL A 37 8.33 7.60 -5.24
CA VAL A 37 9.75 7.62 -4.92
C VAL A 37 9.97 8.37 -3.61
N ASP A 38 11.21 8.37 -3.13
CA ASP A 38 11.62 9.09 -1.93
C ASP A 38 10.87 8.55 -0.72
N GLY A 39 10.99 7.26 -0.51
CA GLY A 39 10.45 6.59 0.66
C GLY A 39 11.25 6.90 1.90
N GLU A 40 10.82 6.34 3.01
CA GLU A 40 11.54 6.54 4.25
C GLU A 40 12.81 5.71 4.29
N SER A 41 13.76 6.16 5.07
CA SER A 41 14.98 5.44 5.36
C SER A 41 15.38 5.73 6.79
N PRO A 42 16.34 5.00 7.36
CA PRO A 42 16.78 5.31 8.71
C PRO A 42 17.24 6.75 8.90
N ASP A 43 17.85 7.32 7.85
CA ASP A 43 18.32 8.69 7.93
C ASP A 43 17.25 9.71 7.56
N SER A 44 16.15 9.28 7.01
CA SER A 44 15.11 10.20 6.53
C SER A 44 13.74 9.59 6.75
N PRO A 45 13.33 9.45 8.01
CA PRO A 45 12.00 8.94 8.31
C PRO A 45 10.93 9.96 7.92
N PHE A 46 9.71 9.49 7.70
CA PHE A 46 8.60 10.41 7.46
C PHE A 46 8.33 11.21 8.72
N ARG A 47 8.00 12.47 8.55
CA ARG A 47 7.76 13.38 9.67
C ARG A 47 6.45 14.11 9.52
N ALA A 48 5.91 14.52 10.65
CA ALA A 48 4.67 15.28 10.69
C ALA A 48 4.79 16.52 9.81
N GLY A 49 3.73 16.82 9.07
CA GLY A 49 3.68 17.95 8.14
C GLY A 49 3.98 17.58 6.71
N GLU A 50 4.60 16.41 6.48
CA GLU A 50 4.89 16.00 5.12
C GLU A 50 3.65 15.42 4.45
N THR A 51 3.57 15.55 3.13
CA THR A 51 2.55 14.89 2.35
C THR A 51 3.14 13.57 1.87
N ILE A 52 2.46 12.47 2.18
CA ILE A 52 2.91 11.13 1.82
C ILE A 52 1.93 10.59 0.78
N TYR A 53 2.47 10.03 -0.29
CA TYR A 53 1.69 9.40 -1.35
C TYR A 53 1.68 7.90 -1.14
N ALA A 54 0.53 7.30 -1.37
CA ALA A 54 0.41 5.84 -1.37
C ALA A 54 0.04 5.41 -2.78
N HIS A 55 0.85 4.54 -3.35
CA HIS A 55 0.65 3.98 -4.68
C HIS A 55 0.28 2.52 -4.52
N GLY A 56 -0.85 2.14 -5.09
CA GLY A 56 -1.29 0.76 -5.07
C GLY A 56 -1.28 0.16 -6.46
N SER A 57 -0.87 -1.09 -6.57
CA SER A 57 -0.95 -1.86 -7.80
C SER A 57 -1.91 -3.01 -7.53
N VAL A 58 -3.06 -3.00 -8.20
CA VAL A 58 -4.11 -3.98 -7.94
C VAL A 58 -4.49 -4.69 -9.21
N ALA A 59 -4.91 -5.95 -9.08
CA ALA A 59 -5.35 -6.79 -10.19
C ALA A 59 -6.78 -7.22 -9.96
N GLY A 60 -7.46 -7.60 -11.03
CA GLY A 60 -8.78 -8.22 -10.91
C GLY A 60 -9.92 -7.26 -10.62
N GLN A 61 -9.68 -5.95 -10.65
CA GLN A 61 -10.70 -4.97 -10.32
C GLN A 61 -11.14 -4.14 -11.51
N ARG A 62 -10.95 -4.68 -12.71
CA ARG A 62 -11.27 -3.96 -13.95
C ARG A 62 -12.70 -3.42 -13.92
N GLY A 63 -12.85 -2.14 -14.24
CA GLY A 63 -14.15 -1.51 -14.34
C GLY A 63 -14.83 -1.24 -13.02
N LYS A 64 -14.16 -1.51 -11.91
CA LYS A 64 -14.72 -1.27 -10.58
C LYS A 64 -14.00 -0.08 -9.97
N PHE A 65 -14.18 0.11 -8.68
CA PHE A 65 -13.37 1.08 -7.95
C PHE A 65 -12.81 0.38 -6.71
N VAL A 66 -11.77 0.99 -6.17
CA VAL A 66 -11.20 0.51 -4.91
C VAL A 66 -11.17 1.67 -3.92
N GLU A 67 -11.01 1.35 -2.65
CA GLU A 67 -10.90 2.37 -1.63
C GLU A 67 -9.52 2.33 -1.04
N HIS A 68 -8.89 3.51 -0.94
CA HIS A 68 -7.68 3.67 -0.14
C HIS A 68 -8.12 4.22 1.20
N VAL A 69 -7.83 3.49 2.26
CA VAL A 69 -8.21 3.90 3.61
C VAL A 69 -6.94 4.15 4.42
N TRP A 70 -6.81 5.36 4.95
CA TRP A 70 -5.68 5.74 5.78
C TRP A 70 -6.15 5.79 7.22
N SER A 71 -5.43 5.10 8.10
CA SER A 71 -5.71 5.12 9.54
C SER A 71 -4.47 5.59 10.28
N ARG A 72 -4.69 6.29 11.38
CA ARG A 72 -3.60 6.70 12.26
C ARG A 72 -3.95 6.24 13.67
N ASP A 73 -3.05 5.50 14.28
CA ASP A 73 -3.25 4.96 15.63
C ASP A 73 -4.57 4.23 15.75
N GLY A 74 -4.94 3.50 14.69
CA GLY A 74 -6.15 2.68 14.70
C GLY A 74 -7.43 3.40 14.31
N VAL A 75 -7.36 4.70 13.98
CA VAL A 75 -8.55 5.49 13.65
C VAL A 75 -8.46 5.94 12.21
N GLU A 76 -9.52 5.72 11.44
CA GLU A 76 -9.55 6.16 10.06
C GLU A 76 -9.45 7.68 9.99
N VAL A 77 -8.55 8.19 9.16
CA VAL A 77 -8.35 9.63 8.99
C VAL A 77 -8.63 10.08 7.55
N ALA A 78 -8.64 9.17 6.58
CA ALA A 78 -8.97 9.54 5.20
C ALA A 78 -9.42 8.31 4.43
N ARG A 79 -10.29 8.54 3.44
CA ARG A 79 -10.80 7.47 2.59
C ARG A 79 -11.01 8.03 1.19
N HIS A 80 -10.46 7.34 0.21
CA HIS A 80 -10.53 7.77 -1.19
C HIS A 80 -11.10 6.65 -2.04
N TYR A 81 -12.07 6.99 -2.88
CA TYR A 81 -12.65 6.04 -3.84
C TYR A 81 -11.97 6.29 -5.18
N LEU A 82 -11.33 5.28 -5.74
CA LEU A 82 -10.51 5.42 -6.94
C LEU A 82 -10.96 4.45 -8.02
N PRO A 83 -11.32 4.93 -9.21
CA PRO A 83 -11.79 4.05 -10.28
C PRO A 83 -10.64 3.24 -10.85
N ILE A 84 -10.97 2.04 -11.32
CA ILE A 84 -10.02 1.14 -11.96
C ILE A 84 -10.39 1.05 -13.43
N GLY A 85 -9.41 1.25 -14.30
CA GLY A 85 -9.63 1.18 -15.73
C GLY A 85 -9.62 -0.23 -16.25
N ALA A 86 -9.30 -0.38 -17.54
CA ALA A 86 -9.45 -1.63 -18.24
C ALA A 86 -8.24 -2.57 -18.14
N ASP A 87 -7.12 -2.10 -17.66
CA ASP A 87 -5.91 -2.92 -17.60
C ASP A 87 -6.04 -4.03 -16.58
N ARG A 88 -5.32 -5.12 -16.82
CA ARG A 88 -5.33 -6.24 -15.89
C ARG A 88 -4.75 -5.88 -14.55
N ARG A 89 -3.76 -5.00 -14.52
CA ARG A 89 -3.19 -4.49 -13.29
C ARG A 89 -3.20 -2.98 -13.38
N TRP A 90 -3.78 -2.35 -12.42
CA TRP A 90 -4.01 -0.91 -12.44
C TRP A 90 -3.29 -0.25 -11.28
N ARG A 91 -2.81 0.95 -11.49
CA ARG A 91 -2.13 1.73 -10.46
C ARG A 91 -3.09 2.78 -9.93
N THR A 92 -3.12 2.90 -8.62
CA THR A 92 -3.96 3.89 -7.95
C THR A 92 -3.10 4.69 -6.99
N TRP A 93 -3.48 5.94 -6.78
CA TRP A 93 -2.75 6.81 -5.86
C TRP A 93 -3.70 7.51 -4.92
N SER A 94 -3.21 7.77 -3.71
CA SER A 94 -3.84 8.72 -2.80
C SER A 94 -2.73 9.41 -2.04
N ARG A 95 -3.06 10.51 -1.37
CA ARG A 95 -2.07 11.24 -0.60
C ARG A 95 -2.71 11.77 0.66
N HIS A 96 -1.89 12.03 1.66
CA HIS A 96 -2.35 12.52 2.94
C HIS A 96 -1.23 13.30 3.60
N GLN A 97 -1.55 14.46 4.16
CA GLN A 97 -0.59 15.21 4.94
C GLN A 97 -0.60 14.60 6.34
N VAL A 98 0.53 14.02 6.75
CA VAL A 98 0.57 13.23 7.97
C VAL A 98 0.82 14.09 9.20
N THR A 99 0.31 13.62 10.33
CA THR A 99 0.69 14.11 11.64
C THR A 99 1.42 12.97 12.33
N ALA A 100 2.04 13.22 13.47
CA ALA A 100 2.79 12.17 14.15
C ALA A 100 1.86 11.03 14.55
N GLY A 101 2.30 9.80 14.35
CA GLY A 101 1.54 8.62 14.71
C GLY A 101 1.86 7.43 13.84
N ASP A 102 1.22 6.31 14.14
CA ASP A 102 1.40 5.07 13.40
C ASP A 102 0.30 4.95 12.36
N TYR A 103 0.70 4.89 11.09
CA TYR A 103 -0.23 4.86 9.98
C TYR A 103 -0.33 3.49 9.36
N VAL A 104 -1.52 3.19 8.87
CA VAL A 104 -1.76 2.04 8.02
C VAL A 104 -2.55 2.53 6.82
N VAL A 105 -2.10 2.16 5.61
CA VAL A 105 -2.85 2.40 4.39
C VAL A 105 -3.32 1.05 3.89
N GLU A 106 -4.61 0.96 3.58
CA GLU A 106 -5.20 -0.27 3.09
C GLU A 106 -5.97 0.00 1.81
N ILE A 107 -6.00 -0.99 0.93
CA ILE A 107 -6.80 -0.93 -0.28
C ILE A 107 -7.87 -2.00 -0.18
N PHE A 108 -9.12 -1.61 -0.36
CA PHE A 108 -10.25 -2.53 -0.29
C PHE A 108 -10.97 -2.59 -1.63
N ALA A 109 -11.42 -3.79 -1.99
CA ALA A 109 -12.29 -3.99 -3.14
C ALA A 109 -13.72 -3.57 -2.81
N PRO A 110 -14.60 -3.41 -3.82
CA PRO A 110 -15.98 -3.02 -3.56
C PRO A 110 -16.73 -3.96 -2.61
N ASP A 111 -16.35 -5.24 -2.58
CA ASP A 111 -17.01 -6.20 -1.70
C ASP A 111 -16.47 -6.15 -0.27
N GLY A 112 -15.56 -5.24 0.02
CA GLY A 112 -14.99 -5.08 1.35
C GLY A 112 -13.76 -5.93 1.63
N SER A 113 -13.34 -6.77 0.67
CA SER A 113 -12.14 -7.56 0.90
C SER A 113 -10.90 -6.69 0.80
N ARG A 114 -9.91 -6.97 1.65
CA ARG A 114 -8.68 -6.18 1.66
C ARG A 114 -7.71 -6.74 0.63
N LEU A 115 -7.26 -5.88 -0.27
CA LEU A 115 -6.34 -6.26 -1.32
C LEU A 115 -4.89 -6.04 -0.95
N ALA A 116 -4.60 -5.03 -0.14
CA ALA A 116 -3.23 -4.72 0.24
C ALA A 116 -3.21 -3.88 1.51
N ARG A 117 -2.06 -3.87 2.17
CA ARG A 117 -1.87 -3.14 3.42
C ARG A 117 -0.42 -2.72 3.54
N HIS A 118 -0.18 -1.52 4.06
CA HIS A 118 1.18 -1.05 4.31
C HIS A 118 1.16 -0.18 5.56
N ALA A 119 2.09 -0.43 6.48
CA ALA A 119 2.18 0.33 7.72
C ALA A 119 3.46 1.16 7.72
N PHE A 120 3.38 2.36 8.27
CA PHE A 120 4.55 3.21 8.45
C PHE A 120 4.32 4.13 9.65
N THR A 121 5.37 4.77 10.11
CA THR A 121 5.28 5.70 11.22
C THR A 121 5.68 7.10 10.74
N ALA A 122 4.92 8.10 11.15
CA ALA A 122 5.29 9.49 10.95
C ALA A 122 5.76 10.02 12.31
N PHE A 123 6.96 10.57 12.33
CA PHE A 123 7.56 11.05 13.58
C PHE A 123 7.26 12.53 13.78
N PRO A 124 7.35 13.04 15.00
CA PRO A 124 7.14 14.47 15.23
C PRO A 124 8.12 15.30 14.40
N ALA A 125 7.69 16.49 14.00
CA ALA A 125 8.55 17.39 13.27
C ALA A 125 9.76 17.76 14.13
N PRO A 126 10.95 17.98 13.52
CA PRO A 126 12.12 18.35 14.29
C PRO A 126 11.90 19.70 15.00
N ARG A 127 12.30 19.74 16.29
CA ARG A 127 12.13 20.96 17.02
C ARG A 127 12.96 22.08 16.47
N SER A 128 14.14 21.78 16.02
CA SER A 128 15.00 22.81 15.48
C SER A 128 14.41 23.50 14.26
N ALA A 129 13.48 22.86 13.61
CA ALA A 129 12.88 23.45 12.45
C ALA A 129 12.09 24.71 12.78
N ARG A 130 11.80 24.90 14.06
CA ARG A 130 11.05 26.02 14.39
C ARG A 130 11.82 27.13 14.93
N ARG A 131 13.00 27.03 15.10
CA ARG A 131 13.73 27.96 15.71
C ARG A 131 13.73 29.07 14.97
N ALA A 132 13.64 29.88 15.30
CA ALA A 132 13.65 30.95 14.39
C ALA A 132 14.51 32.04 14.73
#